data_19433c51558649d17ce4fa3060383309
#
_entry.id   19433c51558649d17ce4fa3060383309
#
_cell.length_a   1.000
_cell.length_b   1.000
_cell.length_c   1.000
_cell.angle_alpha   90.00
_cell.angle_beta   90.00
_cell.angle_gamma   90.00
#
_symmetry.space_group_name_H-M   'P 1'
#
loop_
_entity.id
_entity.type
_entity.pdbx_description
1 polymer ?
#
loop_
_entity_poly.entity_id
_entity_poly.type
_entity_poly.pdbx_seq_one_letter_code
_entity_poly.pdbx_strand_id
1 'polypeptide(L)'
;MTQASINIDLDTLADDIDSHRRLIHDDGLPAITYDCVLPRFLALLDRHHVKATFFIIGRDVADHAPLLRRLAADGHELANHTMHHNKQLVNLGDAEIHDEIAECHRLLTPLSAAPIVGFRAPGYTISSRVIQVLRKFDYRYDTSLNGSLTYSLIKRLFKATRLQDQSYVTCQPIADHFGPRRPFRLADGRMTAADPSSRFTEIPVSVIPWVHYPFVTSVLLPLGIGPTLWALRQLVARGLFVNCGLHINESTDPSDVAGRSEHFYYTSRLMRTPLANRLHYFDTVMAALKEHCEIVLLRDVQA
;
A
#
# COMPACT_ATOMS: atom_id res chain seq x y z
N MET A 1 -11.42 10.38 19.23
CA MET A 1 -11.33 10.79 17.81
C MET A 1 -11.14 9.53 16.98
N THR A 2 -11.64 9.46 15.77
CA THR A 2 -11.37 8.33 14.87
C THR A 2 -9.88 8.33 14.50
N GLN A 3 -9.23 7.18 14.52
CA GLN A 3 -7.83 7.08 14.08
C GLN A 3 -7.73 6.88 12.57
N ALA A 4 -6.68 7.42 11.98
CA ALA A 4 -6.31 7.21 10.59
C ALA A 4 -4.80 6.98 10.45
N SER A 5 -4.39 6.25 9.43
CA SER A 5 -2.99 6.14 9.03
C SER A 5 -2.82 6.53 7.58
N ILE A 6 -1.78 7.30 7.30
CA ILE A 6 -1.29 7.55 5.95
C ILE A 6 -0.18 6.54 5.68
N ASN A 7 -0.34 5.75 4.64
CA ASN A 7 0.63 4.73 4.30
C ASN A 7 0.88 4.71 2.79
N ILE A 8 2.12 4.48 2.41
CA ILE A 8 2.61 4.67 1.05
C ILE A 8 3.36 3.41 0.61
N ASP A 9 2.88 2.78 -0.47
CA ASP A 9 3.59 1.70 -1.12
C ASP A 9 4.65 2.34 -2.05
N LEU A 10 5.93 2.01 -1.83
CA LEU A 10 7.03 2.48 -2.67
C LEU A 10 7.24 1.56 -3.88
N ASP A 11 6.14 1.26 -4.58
CA ASP A 11 6.19 0.55 -5.86
C ASP A 11 6.91 1.44 -6.87
N THR A 12 8.01 0.98 -7.41
CA THR A 12 8.74 1.76 -8.40
C THR A 12 8.00 1.81 -9.73
N LEU A 13 8.39 2.73 -10.60
CA LEU A 13 7.85 2.78 -11.96
C LEU A 13 8.08 1.48 -12.73
N ALA A 14 9.17 0.75 -12.42
CA ALA A 14 9.43 -0.56 -12.99
C ALA A 14 8.34 -1.57 -12.60
N ASP A 15 7.86 -1.56 -11.34
CA ASP A 15 6.80 -2.47 -10.88
C ASP A 15 5.45 -2.20 -11.56
N ASP A 16 5.17 -0.94 -11.87
CA ASP A 16 3.98 -0.58 -12.63
C ASP A 16 4.06 -1.03 -14.09
N ILE A 17 5.23 -0.91 -14.71
CA ILE A 17 5.50 -1.34 -16.08
C ILE A 17 5.38 -2.84 -16.20
N ASP A 18 6.00 -3.59 -15.31
CA ASP A 18 5.92 -5.06 -15.26
C ASP A 18 4.47 -5.53 -15.08
N SER A 19 3.69 -4.84 -14.25
CA SER A 19 2.28 -5.12 -14.05
C SER A 19 1.44 -5.03 -15.33
N HIS A 20 1.89 -4.27 -16.31
CA HIS A 20 1.20 -4.03 -17.59
C HIS A 20 1.85 -4.76 -18.77
N ARG A 21 2.75 -5.73 -18.52
CA ARG A 21 3.49 -6.50 -19.55
C ARG A 21 4.25 -5.65 -20.56
N ARG A 22 4.75 -4.52 -20.15
CA ARG A 22 5.58 -3.72 -21.02
C ARG A 22 7.03 -4.04 -20.70
N LEU A 23 7.65 -4.82 -21.56
CA LEU A 23 9.07 -5.21 -21.51
C LEU A 23 9.97 -3.99 -21.77
N ILE A 24 9.93 -3.02 -20.89
CA ILE A 24 10.83 -1.89 -20.90
C ILE A 24 11.78 -2.09 -19.72
N HIS A 25 12.91 -2.69 -19.99
CA HIS A 25 14.03 -2.72 -19.05
C HIS A 25 14.75 -1.36 -19.14
N ASP A 26 14.46 -0.49 -18.19
CA ASP A 26 15.19 0.75 -17.97
C ASP A 26 15.63 0.80 -16.50
N ASP A 27 16.92 0.57 -16.27
CA ASP A 27 17.54 0.51 -14.94
C ASP A 27 17.45 1.85 -14.17
N GLY A 28 17.10 2.95 -14.87
CA GLY A 28 16.92 4.26 -14.26
C GLY A 28 15.53 4.50 -13.67
N LEU A 29 14.53 3.64 -13.90
CA LEU A 29 13.15 3.85 -13.44
C LEU A 29 13.01 3.82 -11.90
N PRO A 30 13.66 2.92 -11.17
CA PRO A 30 13.62 2.97 -9.71
C PRO A 30 14.15 4.29 -9.14
N ALA A 31 15.29 4.80 -9.66
CA ALA A 31 15.86 6.06 -9.23
C ALA A 31 14.89 7.24 -9.38
N ILE A 32 14.12 7.31 -10.47
CA ILE A 32 13.10 8.35 -10.65
C ILE A 32 12.09 8.34 -9.51
N THR A 33 11.64 7.17 -9.09
CA THR A 33 10.69 7.04 -7.98
C THR A 33 11.25 7.66 -6.70
N TYR A 34 12.50 7.36 -6.37
CA TYR A 34 13.13 7.81 -5.12
C TYR A 34 13.63 9.27 -5.22
N ASP A 35 14.17 9.69 -6.36
CA ASP A 35 14.84 10.99 -6.50
C ASP A 35 13.87 12.13 -6.90
N CYS A 36 12.80 11.80 -7.66
CA CYS A 36 11.87 12.80 -8.17
C CYS A 36 10.49 12.71 -7.51
N VAL A 37 9.94 11.50 -7.36
CA VAL A 37 8.53 11.31 -7.00
C VAL A 37 8.34 11.33 -5.48
N LEU A 38 9.17 10.59 -4.73
CA LEU A 38 9.10 10.52 -3.27
C LEU A 38 9.25 11.90 -2.60
N PRO A 39 10.17 12.80 -3.01
CA PRO A 39 10.28 14.14 -2.44
C PRO A 39 8.98 14.95 -2.47
N ARG A 40 8.10 14.74 -3.46
CA ARG A 40 6.80 15.43 -3.54
C ARG A 40 5.87 15.02 -2.40
N PHE A 41 5.81 13.72 -2.10
CA PHE A 41 5.03 13.23 -0.96
C PHE A 41 5.63 13.64 0.38
N LEU A 42 6.97 13.62 0.51
CA LEU A 42 7.63 14.09 1.72
C LEU A 42 7.31 15.57 1.98
N ALA A 43 7.35 16.40 0.95
CA ALA A 43 6.98 17.82 1.08
C ALA A 43 5.51 18.02 1.52
N LEU A 44 4.59 17.15 1.09
CA LEU A 44 3.19 17.16 1.53
C LEU A 44 3.09 16.72 3.01
N LEU A 45 3.74 15.62 3.39
CA LEU A 45 3.75 15.13 4.77
C LEU A 45 4.33 16.15 5.74
N ASP A 46 5.43 16.81 5.36
CA ASP A 46 6.08 17.86 6.16
C ASP A 46 5.17 19.07 6.31
N ARG A 47 4.53 19.53 5.23
CA ARG A 47 3.57 20.65 5.27
C ARG A 47 2.43 20.40 6.27
N HIS A 48 1.95 19.19 6.32
CA HIS A 48 0.89 18.78 7.23
C HIS A 48 1.39 18.36 8.61
N HIS A 49 2.71 18.29 8.84
CA HIS A 49 3.33 17.78 10.07
C HIS A 49 2.81 16.39 10.46
N VAL A 50 2.71 15.48 9.48
CA VAL A 50 2.28 14.10 9.69
C VAL A 50 3.38 13.12 9.34
N LYS A 51 3.35 11.97 10.01
CA LYS A 51 4.23 10.83 9.70
C LYS A 51 3.43 9.74 9.02
N ALA A 52 4.10 8.98 8.16
CA ALA A 52 3.49 7.93 7.37
C ALA A 52 4.25 6.60 7.55
N THR A 53 3.58 5.50 7.25
CA THR A 53 4.20 4.18 7.11
C THR A 53 4.55 3.96 5.64
N PHE A 54 5.81 3.63 5.36
CA PHE A 54 6.30 3.32 4.02
C PHE A 54 6.54 1.82 3.87
N PHE A 55 5.89 1.20 2.89
CA PHE A 55 6.11 -0.20 2.52
C PHE A 55 7.20 -0.28 1.47
N ILE A 56 8.33 -0.88 1.85
CA ILE A 56 9.59 -0.86 1.09
C ILE A 56 9.83 -2.20 0.41
N ILE A 57 10.15 -2.15 -0.87
CA ILE A 57 10.59 -3.33 -1.64
C ILE A 57 12.06 -3.59 -1.34
N GLY A 58 12.41 -4.81 -0.97
CA GLY A 58 13.74 -5.17 -0.51
C GLY A 58 14.86 -4.95 -1.55
N ARG A 59 14.58 -5.22 -2.82
CA ARG A 59 15.58 -5.07 -3.91
C ARG A 59 16.06 -3.62 -4.08
N ASP A 60 15.24 -2.63 -3.69
CA ASP A 60 15.58 -1.21 -3.86
C ASP A 60 16.39 -0.66 -2.68
N VAL A 61 16.51 -1.43 -1.59
CA VAL A 61 17.11 -0.97 -0.33
C VAL A 61 18.58 -0.61 -0.49
N ALA A 62 19.35 -1.40 -1.23
CA ALA A 62 20.80 -1.18 -1.34
C ALA A 62 21.13 0.18 -1.97
N ASP A 63 20.43 0.54 -3.03
CA ASP A 63 20.66 1.76 -3.80
C ASP A 63 20.13 3.02 -3.08
N HIS A 64 19.11 2.86 -2.22
CA HIS A 64 18.41 3.96 -1.55
C HIS A 64 18.57 3.97 -0.02
N ALA A 65 19.49 3.19 0.54
CA ALA A 65 19.68 3.06 1.99
C ALA A 65 19.87 4.40 2.74
N PRO A 66 20.62 5.40 2.23
CA PRO A 66 20.74 6.70 2.91
C PRO A 66 19.41 7.43 3.06
N LEU A 67 18.59 7.41 2.02
CA LEU A 67 17.26 8.03 2.02
C LEU A 67 16.31 7.31 2.98
N LEU A 68 16.29 5.98 2.94
CA LEU A 68 15.46 5.16 3.83
C LEU A 68 15.83 5.35 5.32
N ARG A 69 17.13 5.45 5.64
CA ARG A 69 17.58 5.81 7.01
C ARG A 69 17.06 7.18 7.42
N ARG A 70 17.09 8.15 6.51
CA ARG A 70 16.55 9.48 6.77
C ARG A 70 15.06 9.44 7.05
N LEU A 71 14.27 8.71 6.26
CA LEU A 71 12.83 8.53 6.52
C LEU A 71 12.58 7.99 7.93
N ALA A 72 13.32 6.96 8.34
CA ALA A 72 13.22 6.40 9.69
C ALA A 72 13.63 7.41 10.78
N ALA A 73 14.71 8.16 10.57
CA ALA A 73 15.19 9.20 11.49
C ALA A 73 14.21 10.36 11.62
N ASP A 74 13.53 10.72 10.54
CA ASP A 74 12.48 11.75 10.51
C ASP A 74 11.17 11.28 11.17
N GLY A 75 11.11 10.03 11.68
CA GLY A 75 10.00 9.48 12.45
C GLY A 75 8.92 8.78 11.62
N HIS A 76 9.19 8.53 10.34
CA HIS A 76 8.33 7.65 9.53
C HIS A 76 8.58 6.18 9.88
N GLU A 77 7.59 5.33 9.62
CA GLU A 77 7.73 3.90 9.78
C GLU A 77 8.19 3.26 8.47
N LEU A 78 9.20 2.38 8.55
CA LEU A 78 9.56 1.47 7.46
C LEU A 78 8.89 0.12 7.71
N ALA A 79 8.21 -0.40 6.71
CA ALA A 79 7.52 -1.69 6.73
C ALA A 79 7.89 -2.52 5.50
N ASN A 80 7.73 -3.83 5.60
CA ASN A 80 8.16 -4.79 4.58
C ASN A 80 7.11 -4.95 3.47
N HIS A 81 7.56 -4.85 2.20
CA HIS A 81 6.73 -5.07 1.01
C HIS A 81 7.28 -6.18 0.11
N THR A 82 7.87 -7.23 0.69
CA THR A 82 8.59 -8.34 0.05
C THR A 82 9.92 -7.93 -0.62
N MET A 83 10.71 -8.92 -0.99
CA MET A 83 12.01 -8.67 -1.63
C MET A 83 11.87 -8.19 -3.07
N HIS A 84 10.97 -8.81 -3.85
CA HIS A 84 10.86 -8.59 -5.30
C HIS A 84 9.50 -8.07 -5.76
N HIS A 85 8.62 -7.65 -4.84
CA HIS A 85 7.26 -7.17 -5.15
C HIS A 85 6.43 -8.20 -5.93
N ASN A 86 6.54 -9.49 -5.56
CA ASN A 86 5.87 -10.56 -6.27
C ASN A 86 4.36 -10.60 -5.96
N LYS A 87 3.51 -10.16 -6.90
CA LYS A 87 2.04 -10.17 -6.76
C LYS A 87 1.43 -11.58 -6.70
N GLN A 88 2.24 -12.63 -6.95
CA GLN A 88 1.87 -14.03 -6.82
C GLN A 88 2.34 -14.65 -5.49
N LEU A 89 2.71 -13.86 -4.50
CA LEU A 89 3.27 -14.31 -3.23
C LEU A 89 2.52 -15.49 -2.61
N VAL A 90 1.19 -15.47 -2.61
CA VAL A 90 0.35 -16.53 -2.04
C VAL A 90 0.38 -17.85 -2.80
N ASN A 91 0.87 -17.84 -4.04
CA ASN A 91 1.00 -19.03 -4.91
C ASN A 91 2.40 -19.64 -4.88
N LEU A 92 3.35 -18.98 -4.24
CA LEU A 92 4.72 -19.48 -4.10
C LEU A 92 4.80 -20.65 -3.13
N GLY A 93 5.91 -21.38 -3.17
CA GLY A 93 6.27 -22.38 -2.15
C GLY A 93 6.59 -21.76 -0.79
N ASP A 94 6.53 -22.54 0.30
CA ASP A 94 6.78 -22.01 1.64
C ASP A 94 8.19 -21.44 1.82
N ALA A 95 9.18 -22.04 1.17
CA ALA A 95 10.56 -21.54 1.17
C ALA A 95 10.66 -20.18 0.44
N GLU A 96 10.03 -20.05 -0.72
CA GLU A 96 10.04 -18.82 -1.49
C GLU A 96 9.30 -17.68 -0.76
N ILE A 97 8.15 -17.97 -0.11
CA ILE A 97 7.44 -17.00 0.75
C ILE A 97 8.35 -16.55 1.88
N HIS A 98 9.05 -17.50 2.53
CA HIS A 98 10.00 -17.21 3.59
C HIS A 98 11.10 -16.26 3.09
N ASP A 99 11.74 -16.57 1.95
CA ASP A 99 12.87 -15.82 1.42
C ASP A 99 12.46 -14.41 0.99
N GLU A 100 11.28 -14.24 0.36
CA GLU A 100 10.71 -12.93 0.00
C GLU A 100 10.52 -12.01 1.21
N ILE A 101 10.16 -12.57 2.36
CA ILE A 101 9.94 -11.82 3.61
C ILE A 101 11.25 -11.63 4.37
N ALA A 102 12.03 -12.70 4.54
CA ALA A 102 13.24 -12.72 5.35
C ALA A 102 14.32 -11.80 4.79
N GLU A 103 14.56 -11.85 3.49
CA GLU A 103 15.61 -11.05 2.87
C GLU A 103 15.28 -9.55 2.93
N CYS A 104 14.04 -9.14 2.64
CA CYS A 104 13.60 -7.77 2.80
C CYS A 104 13.72 -7.32 4.28
N HIS A 105 13.29 -8.16 5.24
CA HIS A 105 13.42 -7.88 6.67
C HIS A 105 14.87 -7.65 7.07
N ARG A 106 15.79 -8.52 6.63
CA ARG A 106 17.23 -8.43 6.89
C ARG A 106 17.83 -7.11 6.38
N LEU A 107 17.41 -6.67 5.20
CA LEU A 107 17.90 -5.43 4.59
C LEU A 107 17.33 -4.18 5.28
N LEU A 108 16.08 -4.20 5.72
CA LEU A 108 15.44 -3.06 6.37
C LEU A 108 15.87 -2.86 7.82
N THR A 109 16.13 -3.93 8.56
CA THR A 109 16.46 -3.88 10.00
C THR A 109 17.58 -2.87 10.35
N PRO A 110 18.72 -2.80 9.64
CA PRO A 110 19.81 -1.86 9.98
C PRO A 110 19.51 -0.40 9.58
N LEU A 111 18.38 -0.12 8.93
CA LEU A 111 18.01 1.21 8.46
C LEU A 111 17.16 1.97 9.46
N SER A 112 16.55 1.29 10.43
CA SER A 112 15.64 1.88 11.41
C SER A 112 16.07 1.51 12.83
N ALA A 113 15.99 2.46 13.76
CA ALA A 113 16.17 2.20 15.19
C ALA A 113 14.94 1.45 15.79
N ALA A 114 13.77 1.57 15.17
CA ALA A 114 12.59 0.82 15.56
C ALA A 114 12.56 -0.55 14.85
N PRO A 115 12.03 -1.61 15.49
CA PRO A 115 11.86 -2.91 14.85
C PRO A 115 10.96 -2.81 13.60
N ILE A 116 11.28 -3.61 12.58
CA ILE A 116 10.42 -3.79 11.40
C ILE A 116 9.31 -4.78 11.78
N VAL A 117 8.11 -4.26 12.03
CA VAL A 117 6.98 -5.03 12.58
C VAL A 117 5.75 -5.07 11.69
N GLY A 118 5.78 -4.34 10.58
CA GLY A 118 4.67 -4.20 9.65
C GLY A 118 4.92 -4.84 8.31
N PHE A 119 3.85 -5.39 7.73
CA PHE A 119 3.88 -6.03 6.42
C PHE A 119 2.67 -5.61 5.56
N ARG A 120 2.91 -5.56 4.25
CA ARG A 120 1.86 -5.52 3.22
C ARG A 120 2.27 -6.41 2.06
N ALA A 121 1.36 -7.28 1.63
CA ALA A 121 1.57 -8.10 0.45
C ALA A 121 1.34 -7.29 -0.84
N PRO A 122 2.20 -7.45 -1.87
CA PRO A 122 1.98 -6.87 -3.18
C PRO A 122 0.60 -7.21 -3.75
N GLY A 123 -0.10 -6.20 -4.26
CA GLY A 123 -1.44 -6.37 -4.83
C GLY A 123 -2.54 -6.71 -3.84
N TYR A 124 -2.33 -6.53 -2.54
CA TYR A 124 -3.32 -6.73 -1.48
C TYR A 124 -3.90 -8.16 -1.47
N THR A 125 -3.05 -9.17 -1.68
CA THR A 125 -3.47 -10.57 -1.61
C THR A 125 -2.63 -11.31 -0.59
N ILE A 126 -3.27 -11.81 0.44
CA ILE A 126 -2.66 -12.42 1.61
C ILE A 126 -3.25 -13.81 1.90
N SER A 127 -2.50 -14.67 2.59
CA SER A 127 -2.96 -15.99 3.01
C SER A 127 -2.44 -16.35 4.40
N SER A 128 -3.07 -17.32 5.04
CA SER A 128 -2.62 -17.82 6.35
C SER A 128 -1.19 -18.35 6.33
N ARG A 129 -0.70 -18.88 5.19
CA ARG A 129 0.70 -19.33 5.03
C ARG A 129 1.67 -18.16 5.15
N VAL A 130 1.37 -17.03 4.50
CA VAL A 130 2.18 -15.80 4.61
C VAL A 130 2.18 -15.30 6.05
N ILE A 131 1.01 -15.25 6.71
CA ILE A 131 0.89 -14.84 8.13
C ILE A 131 1.73 -15.72 9.05
N GLN A 132 1.76 -17.05 8.82
CA GLN A 132 2.61 -17.95 9.60
C GLN A 132 4.10 -17.64 9.47
N VAL A 133 4.55 -17.22 8.29
CA VAL A 133 5.94 -16.78 8.08
C VAL A 133 6.18 -15.46 8.82
N LEU A 134 5.30 -14.47 8.68
CA LEU A 134 5.42 -13.18 9.37
C LEU A 134 5.54 -13.35 10.89
N ARG A 135 4.76 -14.23 11.49
CA ARG A 135 4.82 -14.53 12.93
C ARG A 135 6.18 -15.10 13.38
N LYS A 136 6.91 -15.81 12.53
CA LYS A 136 8.26 -16.31 12.83
C LYS A 136 9.31 -15.20 12.93
N PHE A 137 9.04 -14.03 12.34
CA PHE A 137 9.90 -12.84 12.35
C PHE A 137 9.39 -11.75 13.31
N ASP A 138 8.48 -12.09 14.25
CA ASP A 138 7.93 -11.16 15.23
C ASP A 138 7.19 -9.95 14.63
N TYR A 139 6.66 -10.08 13.41
CA TYR A 139 5.76 -9.07 12.87
C TYR A 139 4.53 -8.94 13.75
N ARG A 140 4.10 -7.69 13.93
CA ARG A 140 2.95 -7.36 14.78
C ARG A 140 1.68 -7.14 13.99
N TYR A 141 1.80 -6.72 12.71
CA TYR A 141 0.63 -6.48 11.88
C TYR A 141 0.87 -6.79 10.41
N ASP A 142 -0.24 -7.12 9.74
CA ASP A 142 -0.42 -7.09 8.29
C ASP A 142 -1.50 -6.07 7.93
N THR A 143 -1.40 -5.50 6.73
CA THR A 143 -2.42 -4.59 6.19
C THR A 143 -2.71 -4.89 4.72
N SER A 144 -2.85 -6.15 4.40
CA SER A 144 -3.12 -6.62 3.03
C SER A 144 -4.57 -7.00 2.80
N LEU A 145 -5.33 -7.31 3.86
CA LEU A 145 -6.70 -7.79 3.70
C LEU A 145 -7.59 -6.70 3.10
N ASN A 146 -7.97 -6.89 1.84
CA ASN A 146 -8.88 -5.99 1.13
C ASN A 146 -10.30 -6.56 1.13
N GLY A 147 -11.13 -6.06 2.06
CA GLY A 147 -12.55 -6.43 2.18
C GLY A 147 -13.46 -5.86 1.09
N SER A 148 -12.95 -5.25 0.03
CA SER A 148 -13.75 -4.66 -1.03
C SER A 148 -14.27 -5.70 -2.02
N LEU A 149 -15.53 -6.05 -1.89
CA LEU A 149 -16.21 -6.95 -2.84
C LEU A 149 -16.26 -6.34 -4.24
N THR A 150 -16.59 -5.06 -4.36
CA THR A 150 -16.67 -4.35 -5.65
C THR A 150 -15.34 -4.40 -6.39
N TYR A 151 -14.23 -4.12 -5.70
CA TYR A 151 -12.89 -4.18 -6.30
C TYR A 151 -12.53 -5.60 -6.72
N SER A 152 -12.87 -6.61 -5.91
CA SER A 152 -12.64 -8.01 -6.23
C SER A 152 -13.43 -8.47 -7.46
N LEU A 153 -14.68 -8.05 -7.59
CA LEU A 153 -15.51 -8.35 -8.76
C LEU A 153 -14.94 -7.72 -10.03
N ILE A 154 -14.48 -6.46 -9.94
CA ILE A 154 -13.79 -5.79 -11.06
C ILE A 154 -12.52 -6.55 -11.46
N LYS A 155 -11.66 -6.91 -10.50
CA LYS A 155 -10.44 -7.71 -10.78
C LYS A 155 -10.79 -9.05 -11.46
N ARG A 156 -11.83 -9.74 -10.99
CA ARG A 156 -12.28 -11.02 -11.57
C ARG A 156 -12.81 -10.84 -12.99
N LEU A 157 -13.53 -9.75 -13.26
CA LEU A 157 -14.00 -9.43 -14.61
C LEU A 157 -12.83 -9.17 -15.56
N PHE A 158 -11.85 -8.36 -15.16
CA PHE A 158 -10.64 -8.13 -15.96
C PHE A 158 -9.87 -9.42 -16.22
N LYS A 159 -9.76 -10.29 -15.23
CA LYS A 159 -9.15 -11.62 -15.40
C LYS A 159 -9.93 -12.48 -16.41
N ALA A 160 -11.26 -12.50 -16.32
CA ALA A 160 -12.11 -13.29 -17.22
C ALA A 160 -12.10 -12.78 -18.67
N THR A 161 -12.02 -11.46 -18.87
CA THR A 161 -11.97 -10.85 -20.20
C THR A 161 -10.59 -10.85 -20.84
N ARG A 162 -9.57 -11.38 -20.17
CA ARG A 162 -8.16 -11.38 -20.62
C ARG A 162 -7.61 -9.98 -20.94
N LEU A 163 -8.23 -8.92 -20.41
CA LEU A 163 -7.75 -7.55 -20.56
C LEU A 163 -6.46 -7.31 -19.76
N GLN A 164 -6.14 -8.20 -18.82
CA GLN A 164 -4.87 -8.23 -18.09
C GLN A 164 -4.27 -9.64 -18.17
N ASP A 165 -2.96 -9.71 -17.99
CA ASP A 165 -2.27 -10.99 -17.85
C ASP A 165 -2.80 -11.73 -16.62
N GLN A 166 -3.27 -12.95 -16.85
CA GLN A 166 -3.80 -13.80 -15.77
C GLN A 166 -2.74 -14.17 -14.73
N SER A 167 -1.46 -14.17 -15.09
CA SER A 167 -0.35 -14.47 -14.20
C SER A 167 -0.13 -13.37 -13.14
N TYR A 168 -0.55 -12.13 -13.38
CA TYR A 168 -0.37 -10.99 -12.47
C TYR A 168 -1.60 -10.68 -11.62
N VAL A 169 -2.76 -11.29 -11.88
CA VAL A 169 -3.98 -10.99 -11.12
C VAL A 169 -4.27 -12.12 -10.14
N THR A 170 -3.89 -11.93 -8.89
CA THR A 170 -4.33 -12.77 -7.77
C THR A 170 -5.58 -12.17 -7.13
N CYS A 171 -6.57 -13.00 -6.86
CA CYS A 171 -7.82 -12.58 -6.25
C CYS A 171 -7.96 -13.20 -4.86
N GLN A 172 -8.27 -12.38 -3.86
CA GLN A 172 -8.62 -12.82 -2.53
C GLN A 172 -9.85 -13.77 -2.58
N PRO A 173 -9.94 -14.78 -1.73
CA PRO A 173 -11.15 -15.58 -1.56
C PRO A 173 -12.37 -14.71 -1.27
N ILE A 174 -13.54 -15.05 -1.83
CA ILE A 174 -14.77 -14.23 -1.65
C ILE A 174 -15.14 -14.13 -0.17
N ALA A 175 -14.94 -15.18 0.62
CA ALA A 175 -15.22 -15.20 2.05
C ALA A 175 -14.47 -14.11 2.82
N ASP A 176 -13.26 -13.74 2.38
CA ASP A 176 -12.41 -12.76 3.06
C ASP A 176 -12.94 -11.32 2.92
N HIS A 177 -13.86 -11.05 1.99
CA HIS A 177 -14.51 -9.75 1.86
C HIS A 177 -15.57 -9.46 2.94
N PHE A 178 -15.92 -10.44 3.74
CA PHE A 178 -16.92 -10.33 4.82
C PHE A 178 -16.31 -10.34 6.22
N GLY A 179 -14.99 -10.14 6.32
CA GLY A 179 -14.28 -10.03 7.59
C GLY A 179 -14.53 -8.69 8.33
N PRO A 180 -13.91 -8.55 9.52
CA PRO A 180 -13.94 -7.31 10.27
C PRO A 180 -13.42 -6.13 9.44
N ARG A 181 -14.04 -4.95 9.64
CA ARG A 181 -13.66 -3.69 8.96
C ARG A 181 -12.88 -2.73 9.85
N ARG A 182 -12.61 -3.14 11.07
CA ARG A 182 -11.74 -2.45 12.02
C ARG A 182 -10.49 -3.28 12.21
N PRO A 183 -9.37 -2.70 12.65
CA PRO A 183 -8.23 -3.48 13.11
C PRO A 183 -8.68 -4.55 14.10
N PHE A 184 -8.17 -5.77 13.96
CA PHE A 184 -8.53 -6.88 14.81
C PHE A 184 -7.35 -7.84 15.01
N ARG A 185 -7.30 -8.51 16.16
CA ARG A 185 -6.31 -9.53 16.45
C ARG A 185 -6.63 -10.78 15.66
N LEU A 186 -5.74 -11.15 14.75
CA LEU A 186 -5.98 -12.21 13.77
C LEU A 186 -5.77 -13.59 14.39
N ALA A 187 -6.79 -14.45 14.28
CA ALA A 187 -6.71 -15.85 14.65
C ALA A 187 -5.81 -16.65 13.70
N ASP A 188 -5.38 -17.83 14.15
CA ASP A 188 -4.65 -18.75 13.29
C ASP A 188 -5.56 -19.39 12.23
N GLY A 189 -5.03 -19.54 11.03
CA GLY A 189 -5.63 -20.32 9.94
C GLY A 189 -6.80 -19.65 9.18
N ARG A 190 -7.35 -18.53 9.66
CA ARG A 190 -8.45 -17.83 8.99
C ARG A 190 -8.19 -16.33 8.91
N MET A 191 -8.18 -15.79 7.68
CA MET A 191 -7.87 -14.37 7.43
C MET A 191 -8.92 -13.38 7.95
N THR A 192 -10.10 -13.84 8.36
CA THR A 192 -11.22 -12.99 8.81
C THR A 192 -11.71 -13.34 10.21
N ALA A 193 -11.04 -14.26 10.90
CA ALA A 193 -11.40 -14.64 12.27
C ALA A 193 -10.58 -13.85 13.28
N ALA A 194 -11.28 -13.29 14.27
CA ALA A 194 -10.65 -12.59 15.38
C ALA A 194 -10.36 -13.55 16.54
N ASP A 195 -9.19 -13.37 17.17
CA ASP A 195 -8.81 -14.02 18.44
C ASP A 195 -8.15 -12.96 19.34
N PRO A 196 -8.83 -12.55 20.42
CA PRO A 196 -8.31 -11.55 21.36
C PRO A 196 -6.98 -11.93 22.01
N SER A 197 -6.62 -13.22 22.06
CA SER A 197 -5.35 -13.70 22.60
C SER A 197 -4.17 -13.56 21.64
N SER A 198 -4.43 -13.36 20.35
CA SER A 198 -3.40 -13.20 19.35
C SER A 198 -2.61 -11.90 19.57
N ARG A 199 -1.30 -11.96 19.31
CA ARG A 199 -0.42 -10.78 19.29
C ARG A 199 -0.28 -10.15 17.92
N PHE A 200 -0.85 -10.76 16.89
CA PHE A 200 -0.78 -10.33 15.51
C PHE A 200 -2.08 -9.63 15.12
N THR A 201 -1.97 -8.42 14.58
CA THR A 201 -3.10 -7.60 14.19
C THR A 201 -3.24 -7.60 12.66
N GLU A 202 -4.45 -7.81 12.18
CA GLU A 202 -4.83 -7.45 10.82
C GLU A 202 -5.42 -6.04 10.83
N ILE A 203 -4.88 -5.16 9.99
CA ILE A 203 -5.38 -3.79 9.77
C ILE A 203 -5.96 -3.73 8.35
N PRO A 204 -7.25 -4.05 8.16
CA PRO A 204 -7.82 -4.16 6.82
C PRO A 204 -7.75 -2.85 6.04
N VAL A 205 -7.64 -2.95 4.72
CA VAL A 205 -7.89 -1.80 3.83
C VAL A 205 -9.28 -1.26 4.12
N SER A 206 -9.39 0.05 4.34
CA SER A 206 -10.67 0.69 4.61
C SER A 206 -11.62 0.53 3.44
N VAL A 207 -12.85 0.10 3.72
CA VAL A 207 -13.90 -0.10 2.73
C VAL A 207 -15.04 0.86 2.98
N ILE A 208 -15.40 1.63 1.97
CA ILE A 208 -16.49 2.61 2.03
C ILE A 208 -17.80 1.86 2.30
N PRO A 209 -18.50 2.16 3.41
CA PRO A 209 -19.79 1.56 3.72
C PRO A 209 -20.78 1.71 2.55
N TRP A 210 -21.68 0.73 2.38
CA TRP A 210 -22.72 0.61 1.37
C TRP A 210 -22.24 0.27 -0.04
N VAL A 211 -21.17 0.95 -0.55
CA VAL A 211 -20.64 0.71 -1.91
C VAL A 211 -19.55 -0.36 -1.96
N HIS A 212 -19.05 -0.78 -0.80
CA HIS A 212 -17.97 -1.79 -0.70
C HIS A 212 -16.78 -1.48 -1.61
N TYR A 213 -16.43 -0.17 -1.74
CA TYR A 213 -15.32 0.29 -2.55
C TYR A 213 -14.11 0.62 -1.65
N PRO A 214 -12.88 0.31 -2.05
CA PRO A 214 -11.73 0.53 -1.19
C PRO A 214 -11.40 2.02 -1.05
N PHE A 215 -10.99 2.44 0.15
CA PHE A 215 -10.50 3.78 0.40
C PHE A 215 -8.99 3.83 0.11
N VAL A 216 -8.63 3.77 -1.17
CA VAL A 216 -7.26 3.84 -1.68
C VAL A 216 -7.23 4.93 -2.76
N THR A 217 -6.20 5.78 -2.74
CA THR A 217 -6.17 6.96 -3.60
C THR A 217 -6.12 6.63 -5.09
N SER A 218 -5.43 5.57 -5.50
CA SER A 218 -5.36 5.13 -6.90
C SER A 218 -6.72 4.87 -7.55
N VAL A 219 -7.72 4.49 -6.75
CA VAL A 219 -9.09 4.26 -7.24
C VAL A 219 -10.05 5.41 -6.96
N LEU A 220 -9.76 6.27 -5.97
CA LEU A 220 -10.59 7.43 -5.61
C LEU A 220 -10.22 8.70 -6.37
N LEU A 221 -8.93 8.93 -6.65
CA LEU A 221 -8.45 10.10 -7.37
C LEU A 221 -9.13 10.30 -8.73
N PRO A 222 -9.34 9.27 -9.56
CA PRO A 222 -10.08 9.41 -10.81
C PRO A 222 -11.54 9.83 -10.64
N LEU A 223 -12.12 9.62 -9.45
CA LEU A 223 -13.50 10.03 -9.12
C LEU A 223 -13.54 11.48 -8.61
N GLY A 224 -12.39 12.04 -8.26
CA GLY A 224 -12.23 13.40 -7.78
C GLY A 224 -12.37 13.57 -6.26
N ILE A 225 -12.14 14.78 -5.80
CA ILE A 225 -12.04 15.10 -4.36
C ILE A 225 -13.39 14.98 -3.64
N GLY A 226 -14.51 15.34 -4.28
CA GLY A 226 -15.83 15.31 -3.66
C GLY A 226 -16.23 13.90 -3.17
N PRO A 227 -16.22 12.87 -4.03
CA PRO A 227 -16.45 11.48 -3.61
C PRO A 227 -15.47 11.00 -2.54
N THR A 228 -14.21 11.41 -2.59
CA THR A 228 -13.21 11.02 -1.58
C THR A 228 -13.52 11.61 -0.20
N LEU A 229 -13.84 12.89 -0.13
CA LEU A 229 -14.24 13.53 1.13
C LEU A 229 -15.58 13.00 1.66
N TRP A 230 -16.51 12.66 0.79
CA TRP A 230 -17.74 11.97 1.18
C TRP A 230 -17.42 10.61 1.79
N ALA A 231 -16.56 9.82 1.15
CA ALA A 231 -16.14 8.52 1.64
C ALA A 231 -15.46 8.60 3.01
N LEU A 232 -14.53 9.57 3.19
CA LEU A 232 -13.88 9.84 4.47
C LEU A 232 -14.92 10.12 5.57
N ARG A 233 -15.88 11.01 5.30
CA ARG A 233 -16.96 11.32 6.25
C ARG A 233 -17.79 10.10 6.60
N GLN A 234 -18.06 9.18 5.65
CA GLN A 234 -18.78 7.93 5.93
C GLN A 234 -18.00 7.00 6.87
N LEU A 235 -16.67 6.91 6.73
CA LEU A 235 -15.82 6.13 7.62
C LEU A 235 -15.78 6.74 9.02
N VAL A 236 -15.49 8.03 9.10
CA VAL A 236 -15.38 8.78 10.38
C VAL A 236 -16.71 8.74 11.16
N ALA A 237 -17.85 8.99 10.50
CA ALA A 237 -19.17 8.98 11.15
C ALA A 237 -19.53 7.62 11.78
N ARG A 238 -18.88 6.54 11.35
CA ARG A 238 -19.05 5.18 11.92
C ARG A 238 -17.94 4.79 12.89
N GLY A 239 -17.01 5.71 13.19
CA GLY A 239 -15.85 5.45 14.03
C GLY A 239 -14.96 4.34 13.48
N LEU A 240 -14.93 4.15 12.14
CA LEU A 240 -14.08 3.15 11.50
C LEU A 240 -12.66 3.71 11.35
N PHE A 241 -11.66 2.89 11.60
CA PHE A 241 -10.28 3.23 11.30
C PHE A 241 -10.12 3.59 9.82
N VAL A 242 -9.40 4.68 9.51
CA VAL A 242 -9.15 5.11 8.13
C VAL A 242 -7.75 4.69 7.71
N ASN A 243 -7.65 3.57 7.03
CA ASN A 243 -6.42 3.11 6.40
C ASN A 243 -6.29 3.79 5.04
N CYS A 244 -5.56 4.92 4.99
CA CYS A 244 -5.40 5.73 3.76
C CYS A 244 -4.16 5.27 3.00
N GLY A 245 -4.35 4.35 2.07
CA GLY A 245 -3.30 3.82 1.20
C GLY A 245 -3.05 4.70 -0.03
N LEU A 246 -1.78 5.01 -0.28
CA LEU A 246 -1.30 5.73 -1.46
C LEU A 246 -0.24 4.88 -2.16
N HIS A 247 -0.13 5.03 -3.47
CA HIS A 247 1.00 4.50 -4.22
C HIS A 247 1.89 5.66 -4.66
N ILE A 248 3.20 5.49 -4.50
CA ILE A 248 4.16 6.57 -4.78
C ILE A 248 4.01 7.12 -6.20
N ASN A 249 3.77 6.25 -7.18
CA ASN A 249 3.65 6.59 -8.59
C ASN A 249 2.46 7.51 -8.93
N GLU A 250 1.53 7.72 -7.98
CA GLU A 250 0.41 8.66 -8.18
C GLU A 250 0.86 10.13 -8.29
N SER A 251 2.10 10.45 -7.89
CA SER A 251 2.68 11.79 -8.06
C SER A 251 3.77 11.87 -9.14
N THR A 252 3.89 10.86 -10.01
CA THR A 252 4.80 10.91 -11.16
C THR A 252 4.28 11.87 -12.21
N ASP A 253 5.17 12.67 -12.80
CA ASP A 253 4.86 13.55 -13.93
C ASP A 253 5.43 12.96 -15.24
N PRO A 254 4.77 13.13 -16.38
CA PRO A 254 5.32 12.73 -17.67
C PRO A 254 6.72 13.27 -17.96
N SER A 255 7.06 14.46 -17.42
CA SER A 255 8.39 15.04 -17.55
C SER A 255 9.48 14.30 -16.78
N ASP A 256 9.13 13.56 -15.72
CA ASP A 256 10.10 12.76 -14.95
C ASP A 256 10.71 11.63 -15.78
N VAL A 257 10.00 11.19 -16.81
CA VAL A 257 10.36 10.06 -17.66
C VAL A 257 10.51 10.46 -19.13
N ALA A 258 10.60 11.75 -19.41
CA ALA A 258 10.77 12.24 -20.76
C ALA A 258 11.96 11.56 -21.47
N GLY A 259 11.70 11.02 -22.66
CA GLY A 259 12.68 10.28 -23.45
C GLY A 259 12.91 8.81 -23.07
N ARG A 260 12.22 8.27 -22.00
CA ARG A 260 12.41 6.89 -21.55
C ARG A 260 11.25 5.96 -21.92
N SER A 261 10.04 6.28 -21.55
CA SER A 261 8.88 5.42 -21.88
C SER A 261 7.59 6.21 -22.03
N GLU A 262 7.52 7.04 -23.05
CA GLU A 262 6.35 7.89 -23.32
C GLU A 262 5.04 7.09 -23.43
N HIS A 263 5.13 5.84 -23.90
CA HIS A 263 3.95 5.00 -24.15
C HIS A 263 3.19 4.58 -22.89
N PHE A 264 3.83 4.50 -21.72
CA PHE A 264 3.22 4.10 -20.44
C PHE A 264 2.26 5.18 -19.93
N TYR A 265 2.63 6.44 -20.03
CA TYR A 265 1.91 7.57 -19.42
C TYR A 265 0.63 7.92 -20.14
N TYR A 266 0.60 7.79 -21.46
CA TYR A 266 -0.60 8.09 -22.25
C TYR A 266 -1.75 7.12 -22.03
N THR A 267 -1.52 5.96 -21.42
CA THR A 267 -2.53 4.92 -21.16
C THR A 267 -3.08 4.93 -19.75
N SER A 268 -2.35 5.48 -18.77
CA SER A 268 -2.84 5.59 -17.38
C SER A 268 -3.80 6.76 -17.23
N ARG A 269 -5.03 6.49 -16.73
CA ARG A 269 -5.98 7.57 -16.40
C ARG A 269 -5.42 8.57 -15.37
N LEU A 270 -4.59 8.10 -14.45
CA LEU A 270 -3.95 8.94 -13.44
C LEU A 270 -3.05 10.00 -14.08
N MET A 271 -2.29 9.62 -15.10
CA MET A 271 -1.37 10.51 -15.80
C MET A 271 -2.07 11.54 -16.70
N ARG A 272 -3.34 11.34 -17.03
CA ARG A 272 -4.14 12.35 -17.75
C ARG A 272 -4.53 13.53 -16.85
N THR A 273 -4.51 13.36 -15.53
CA THR A 273 -4.74 14.44 -14.58
C THR A 273 -3.41 15.17 -14.35
N PRO A 274 -3.32 16.49 -14.58
CA PRO A 274 -2.11 17.25 -14.33
C PRO A 274 -1.54 17.03 -12.93
N LEU A 275 -0.21 16.97 -12.77
CA LEU A 275 0.45 16.75 -11.50
C LEU A 275 -0.01 17.73 -10.41
N ALA A 276 -0.14 19.02 -10.76
CA ALA A 276 -0.59 20.06 -9.84
C ALA A 276 -1.98 19.73 -9.24
N ASN A 277 -2.90 19.20 -10.04
CA ASN A 277 -4.23 18.81 -9.58
C ASN A 277 -4.18 17.57 -8.68
N ARG A 278 -3.27 16.63 -8.97
CA ARG A 278 -3.07 15.43 -8.13
C ARG A 278 -2.44 15.81 -6.79
N LEU A 279 -1.45 16.68 -6.80
CA LEU A 279 -0.84 17.19 -5.56
C LEU A 279 -1.85 17.98 -4.73
N HIS A 280 -2.69 18.81 -5.35
CA HIS A 280 -3.78 19.51 -4.66
C HIS A 280 -4.81 18.52 -4.08
N TYR A 281 -5.13 17.45 -4.80
CA TYR A 281 -5.99 16.37 -4.28
C TYR A 281 -5.40 15.75 -3.01
N PHE A 282 -4.12 15.34 -3.01
CA PHE A 282 -3.46 14.77 -1.83
C PHE A 282 -3.39 15.76 -0.67
N ASP A 283 -3.05 17.00 -0.94
CA ASP A 283 -3.03 18.08 0.04
C ASP A 283 -4.39 18.24 0.74
N THR A 284 -5.47 18.24 -0.05
CA THR A 284 -6.84 18.33 0.46
C THR A 284 -7.25 17.10 1.27
N VAL A 285 -6.89 15.89 0.82
CA VAL A 285 -7.16 14.64 1.56
C VAL A 285 -6.41 14.63 2.89
N MET A 286 -5.14 15.02 2.92
CA MET A 286 -4.34 15.08 4.15
C MET A 286 -4.90 16.12 5.14
N ALA A 287 -5.32 17.29 4.65
CA ALA A 287 -5.97 18.30 5.47
C ALA A 287 -7.25 17.78 6.12
N ALA A 288 -8.10 17.11 5.33
CA ALA A 288 -9.35 16.55 5.84
C ALA A 288 -9.13 15.38 6.82
N LEU A 289 -8.11 14.54 6.59
CA LEU A 289 -7.73 13.50 7.56
C LEU A 289 -7.32 14.11 8.90
N LYS A 290 -6.49 15.16 8.89
CA LYS A 290 -6.07 15.86 10.12
C LYS A 290 -7.22 16.55 10.86
N GLU A 291 -8.17 17.10 10.11
CA GLU A 291 -9.34 17.76 10.69
C GLU A 291 -10.26 16.77 11.43
N HIS A 292 -10.39 15.55 10.90
CA HIS A 292 -11.40 14.61 11.37
C HIS A 292 -10.85 13.39 12.11
N CYS A 293 -9.52 13.16 12.06
CA CYS A 293 -8.87 11.98 12.61
C CYS A 293 -7.61 12.32 13.40
N GLU A 294 -7.28 11.45 14.34
CA GLU A 294 -5.95 11.33 14.92
C GLU A 294 -5.07 10.51 13.98
N ILE A 295 -4.00 11.12 13.44
CA ILE A 295 -3.08 10.42 12.52
C ILE A 295 -2.06 9.64 13.34
N VAL A 296 -2.00 8.34 13.12
CA VAL A 296 -1.08 7.39 13.78
C VAL A 296 -0.31 6.58 12.74
N LEU A 297 0.88 6.08 13.11
CA LEU A 297 1.58 5.07 12.32
C LEU A 297 0.85 3.71 12.44
N LEU A 298 0.98 2.86 11.43
CA LEU A 298 0.30 1.55 11.46
C LEU A 298 0.79 0.68 12.63
N ARG A 299 2.08 0.78 13.02
CA ARG A 299 2.63 0.07 14.20
C ARG A 299 2.01 0.46 15.53
N ASP A 300 1.38 1.63 15.62
CA ASP A 300 0.77 2.17 16.84
C ASP A 300 -0.74 1.90 16.91
N VAL A 301 -1.32 1.30 15.86
CA VAL A 301 -2.74 0.94 15.80
C VAL A 301 -3.03 -0.19 16.79
N GLN A 302 -4.03 0.02 17.62
CA GLN A 302 -4.51 -0.97 18.59
C GLN A 302 -5.77 -1.68 18.04
N ALA A 303 -5.86 -3.00 18.28
CA ALA A 303 -6.95 -3.86 17.86
C ALA A 303 -7.69 -4.48 19.07
#